data_034272d482d8f9c18106b784be3f1316
#
_entry.id   034272d482d8f9c18106b784be3f1316
#
_cell.length_a   1.000
_cell.length_b   1.000
_cell.length_c   1.000
_cell.angle_alpha   90.00
_cell.angle_beta   90.00
_cell.angle_gamma   90.00
#
_symmetry.space_group_name_H-M   'P 1'
#
loop_
_entity.id
_entity.type
_entity.pdbx_description
1 polymer ?
#
loop_
_entity_poly.entity_id
_entity_poly.type
_entity_poly.pdbx_seq_one_letter_code
_entity_poly.pdbx_strand_id
1 'polypeptide(L)'
;LTCGDLGLTPGLNQPRITQRVEQVLADAFHAQAAALVQGAGTGAIRAALAALLKSGQRLLVHDAPVYPTTRVIIEQMGLTLITADFNDLSALKQVVDEQQPDAALVQHTRQQPQDRYVLADVLATLRAAGVPALTDDNYAVMKVARIGCECGANVSTFSCFKLFGPEGVGAVVGDADVISRIRATLYSGGSQIQGAQALEV
;
A
#
# COMPACT_ATOMS: atom_id res chain seq x y z
N LEU A 1 -4.67 30.64 3.09
CA LEU A 1 -3.56 30.13 2.27
C LEU A 1 -4.09 29.17 1.22
N THR A 2 -3.65 29.34 -0.03
CA THR A 2 -3.91 28.39 -1.11
C THR A 2 -2.69 27.47 -1.29
N CYS A 3 -2.86 26.38 -2.03
CA CYS A 3 -1.73 25.48 -2.31
C CYS A 3 -0.56 26.18 -3.00
N GLY A 4 -0.84 27.17 -3.86
CA GLY A 4 0.19 28.00 -4.51
C GLY A 4 1.01 28.82 -3.56
N ASP A 5 0.44 29.19 -2.41
CA ASP A 5 1.12 30.00 -1.40
C ASP A 5 2.19 29.25 -0.64
N LEU A 6 2.15 27.92 -0.68
CA LEU A 6 3.09 27.03 0.02
C LEU A 6 4.34 26.70 -0.79
N GLY A 7 4.39 27.16 -2.03
CA GLY A 7 5.48 26.93 -2.97
C GLY A 7 5.53 25.49 -3.49
N LEU A 8 6.22 25.30 -4.61
CA LEU A 8 6.42 23.99 -5.25
C LEU A 8 7.85 23.50 -5.06
N THR A 9 8.01 22.19 -5.01
CA THR A 9 9.32 21.54 -5.04
C THR A 9 9.83 21.53 -6.47
N PRO A 10 11.03 22.09 -6.74
CA PRO A 10 11.61 22.07 -8.07
C PRO A 10 11.73 20.64 -8.63
N GLY A 11 11.33 20.45 -9.88
CA GLY A 11 11.40 19.16 -10.57
C GLY A 11 10.30 18.16 -10.25
N LEU A 12 9.60 18.30 -9.10
CA LEU A 12 8.50 17.42 -8.72
C LEU A 12 7.12 18.02 -8.96
N ASN A 13 7.05 19.32 -9.14
CA ASN A 13 5.79 20.06 -9.33
C ASN A 13 4.76 19.80 -8.22
N GLN A 14 5.24 19.48 -7.04
CA GLN A 14 4.49 19.08 -5.86
C GLN A 14 4.62 20.16 -4.77
N PRO A 15 3.56 20.46 -3.99
CA PRO A 15 3.66 21.40 -2.90
C PRO A 15 4.74 20.99 -1.88
N ARG A 16 5.56 21.93 -1.45
CA ARG A 16 6.65 21.67 -0.48
C ARG A 16 6.15 21.10 0.83
N ILE A 17 4.97 21.52 1.25
CA ILE A 17 4.34 21.01 2.48
C ILE A 17 4.00 19.53 2.32
N THR A 18 3.39 19.14 1.20
CA THR A 18 3.10 17.72 0.93
C THR A 18 4.37 16.88 1.01
N GLN A 19 5.46 17.33 0.39
CA GLN A 19 6.73 16.63 0.46
C GLN A 19 7.28 16.50 1.89
N ARG A 20 7.13 17.55 2.71
CA ARG A 20 7.57 17.49 4.12
C ARG A 20 6.75 16.50 4.94
N VAL A 21 5.43 16.49 4.74
CA VAL A 21 4.54 15.54 5.44
C VAL A 21 4.86 14.11 5.00
N GLU A 22 5.04 13.86 3.71
CA GLU A 22 5.47 12.56 3.20
C GLU A 22 6.81 12.12 3.81
N GLN A 23 7.76 13.04 3.98
CA GLN A 23 9.03 12.73 4.64
C GLN A 23 8.83 12.36 6.11
N VAL A 24 7.99 13.09 6.84
CA VAL A 24 7.67 12.77 8.25
C VAL A 24 7.03 11.38 8.36
N LEU A 25 6.11 11.04 7.45
CA LEU A 25 5.51 9.71 7.41
C LEU A 25 6.55 8.62 7.12
N ALA A 26 7.45 8.85 6.15
CA ALA A 26 8.52 7.91 5.83
C ALA A 26 9.43 7.68 7.05
N ASP A 27 9.83 8.75 7.73
CA ASP A 27 10.68 8.68 8.93
C ASP A 27 9.96 7.95 10.09
N ALA A 28 8.67 8.23 10.31
CA ALA A 28 7.88 7.64 11.38
C ALA A 28 7.70 6.12 11.23
N PHE A 29 7.65 5.62 9.99
CA PHE A 29 7.50 4.18 9.68
C PHE A 29 8.79 3.53 9.17
N HIS A 30 9.94 4.16 9.37
CA HIS A 30 11.27 3.67 8.94
C HIS A 30 11.30 3.25 7.46
N ALA A 31 10.51 3.95 6.61
CA ALA A 31 10.37 3.69 5.19
C ALA A 31 11.34 4.57 4.37
N GLN A 32 11.64 4.16 3.15
CA GLN A 32 12.49 4.95 2.25
C GLN A 32 11.75 6.19 1.70
N ALA A 33 10.44 6.10 1.51
CA ALA A 33 9.60 7.18 1.02
C ALA A 33 8.14 6.97 1.40
N ALA A 34 7.33 8.03 1.23
CA ALA A 34 5.88 7.99 1.36
C ALA A 34 5.21 8.78 0.22
N ALA A 35 3.94 8.47 -0.04
CA ALA A 35 3.07 9.25 -0.92
C ALA A 35 1.69 9.39 -0.29
N LEU A 36 1.16 10.61 -0.28
CA LEU A 36 -0.23 10.90 0.06
C LEU A 36 -1.10 10.81 -1.19
N VAL A 37 -2.21 10.12 -1.09
CA VAL A 37 -3.12 9.85 -2.22
C VAL A 37 -4.57 10.13 -1.85
N GLN A 38 -5.40 10.49 -2.83
CA GLN A 38 -6.84 10.63 -2.64
C GLN A 38 -7.53 9.26 -2.60
N GLY A 39 -8.67 9.19 -1.90
CA GLY A 39 -9.51 7.99 -1.81
C GLY A 39 -9.23 7.13 -0.58
N ALA A 40 -8.66 7.71 0.47
CA ALA A 40 -8.38 7.05 1.75
C ALA A 40 -7.56 5.74 1.56
N GLY A 41 -7.75 4.74 2.42
CA GLY A 41 -7.05 3.45 2.32
C GLY A 41 -7.33 2.71 1.02
N THR A 42 -8.54 2.81 0.48
CA THR A 42 -8.90 2.23 -0.82
C THR A 42 -8.10 2.87 -1.97
N GLY A 43 -7.93 4.19 -1.93
CA GLY A 43 -7.07 4.92 -2.87
C GLY A 43 -5.59 4.53 -2.73
N ALA A 44 -5.11 4.32 -1.50
CA ALA A 44 -3.75 3.86 -1.23
C ALA A 44 -3.50 2.47 -1.82
N ILE A 45 -4.40 1.50 -1.59
CA ILE A 45 -4.33 0.16 -2.18
C ILE A 45 -4.32 0.24 -3.71
N ARG A 46 -5.23 1.03 -4.30
CA ARG A 46 -5.29 1.22 -5.75
C ARG A 46 -3.97 1.76 -6.32
N ALA A 47 -3.42 2.80 -5.70
CA ALA A 47 -2.17 3.41 -6.12
C ALA A 47 -0.99 2.44 -6.03
N ALA A 48 -0.89 1.68 -4.95
CA ALA A 48 0.13 0.67 -4.75
C ALA A 48 0.01 -0.48 -5.77
N LEU A 49 -1.21 -1.01 -5.98
CA LEU A 49 -1.45 -2.05 -6.98
C LEU A 49 -1.08 -1.57 -8.39
N ALA A 50 -1.49 -0.35 -8.77
CA ALA A 50 -1.17 0.23 -10.08
C ALA A 50 0.34 0.48 -10.29
N ALA A 51 1.09 0.69 -9.20
CA ALA A 51 2.54 0.81 -9.26
C ALA A 51 3.26 -0.54 -9.38
N LEU A 52 2.65 -1.61 -8.88
CA LEU A 52 3.22 -2.95 -8.86
C LEU A 52 2.78 -3.80 -10.04
N LEU A 53 1.54 -3.64 -10.54
CA LEU A 53 0.88 -4.53 -11.48
C LEU A 53 0.28 -3.81 -12.67
N LYS A 54 0.18 -4.54 -13.78
CA LYS A 54 -0.53 -4.17 -15.01
C LYS A 54 -1.73 -5.10 -15.22
N SER A 55 -2.67 -4.69 -16.08
CA SER A 55 -3.81 -5.54 -16.49
C SER A 55 -3.32 -6.90 -17.02
N GLY A 56 -4.01 -7.94 -16.64
CA GLY A 56 -3.70 -9.33 -16.97
C GLY A 56 -2.70 -10.00 -16.02
N GLN A 57 -1.99 -9.26 -15.19
CA GLN A 57 -1.06 -9.82 -14.21
C GLN A 57 -1.77 -10.46 -13.02
N ARG A 58 -1.03 -11.31 -12.30
CA ARG A 58 -1.54 -12.18 -11.22
C ARG A 58 -1.27 -11.59 -9.86
N LEU A 59 -2.34 -11.38 -9.09
CA LEU A 59 -2.28 -10.91 -7.71
C LEU A 59 -2.58 -12.05 -6.75
N LEU A 60 -1.63 -12.38 -5.88
CA LEU A 60 -1.81 -13.35 -4.80
C LEU A 60 -2.45 -12.68 -3.59
N VAL A 61 -3.49 -13.32 -3.04
CA VAL A 61 -4.16 -12.90 -1.80
C VAL A 61 -4.37 -14.12 -0.89
N HIS A 62 -4.65 -13.87 0.39
CA HIS A 62 -5.05 -14.93 1.31
C HIS A 62 -6.35 -15.59 0.87
N ASP A 63 -6.50 -16.90 1.13
CA ASP A 63 -7.72 -17.66 0.88
C ASP A 63 -8.82 -17.29 1.90
N ALA A 64 -9.31 -16.07 1.73
CA ALA A 64 -10.34 -15.44 2.53
C ALA A 64 -11.15 -14.46 1.66
N PRO A 65 -12.36 -14.06 2.07
CA PRO A 65 -13.12 -13.06 1.36
C PRO A 65 -12.34 -11.74 1.24
N VAL A 66 -12.02 -11.34 0.01
CA VAL A 66 -11.40 -10.03 -0.25
C VAL A 66 -12.38 -8.92 0.12
N TYR A 67 -11.87 -7.88 0.79
CA TYR A 67 -12.68 -6.73 1.17
C TYR A 67 -13.38 -6.10 -0.06
N PRO A 68 -14.69 -5.79 0.02
CA PRO A 68 -15.50 -5.44 -1.16
C PRO A 68 -14.90 -4.34 -2.03
N THR A 69 -14.39 -3.25 -1.44
CA THR A 69 -13.79 -2.14 -2.22
C THR A 69 -12.49 -2.54 -2.90
N THR A 70 -11.71 -3.41 -2.27
CA THR A 70 -10.48 -3.96 -2.87
C THR A 70 -10.80 -4.89 -4.03
N ARG A 71 -11.85 -5.71 -3.90
CA ARG A 71 -12.32 -6.57 -4.99
C ARG A 71 -12.67 -5.76 -6.23
N VAL A 72 -13.43 -4.66 -6.06
CA VAL A 72 -13.78 -3.75 -7.17
C VAL A 72 -12.52 -3.21 -7.86
N ILE A 73 -11.49 -2.83 -7.10
CA ILE A 73 -10.23 -2.36 -7.68
C ILE A 73 -9.57 -3.45 -8.52
N ILE A 74 -9.47 -4.67 -8.00
CA ILE A 74 -8.85 -5.82 -8.67
C ILE A 74 -9.57 -6.10 -10.00
N GLU A 75 -10.90 -6.10 -9.98
CA GLU A 75 -11.73 -6.30 -11.17
C GLU A 75 -11.56 -5.17 -12.19
N GLN A 76 -11.59 -3.91 -11.76
CA GLN A 76 -11.40 -2.74 -12.63
C GLN A 76 -10.01 -2.68 -13.25
N MET A 77 -8.99 -3.17 -12.56
CA MET A 77 -7.62 -3.25 -13.08
C MET A 77 -7.42 -4.46 -14.01
N GLY A 78 -8.38 -5.37 -14.09
CA GLY A 78 -8.26 -6.60 -14.88
C GLY A 78 -7.18 -7.54 -14.37
N LEU A 79 -6.99 -7.62 -13.05
CA LEU A 79 -6.02 -8.51 -12.43
C LEU A 79 -6.59 -9.92 -12.28
N THR A 80 -5.74 -10.91 -12.42
CA THR A 80 -6.08 -12.31 -12.16
C THR A 80 -5.77 -12.65 -10.71
N LEU A 81 -6.79 -13.03 -9.92
CA LEU A 81 -6.61 -13.45 -8.54
C LEU A 81 -6.04 -14.87 -8.44
N ILE A 82 -5.04 -15.01 -7.57
CA ILE A 82 -4.52 -16.29 -7.07
C ILE A 82 -4.76 -16.29 -5.56
N THR A 83 -5.20 -17.41 -5.01
CA THR A 83 -5.38 -17.56 -3.56
C THR A 83 -4.44 -18.61 -2.99
N ALA A 84 -3.96 -18.37 -1.77
CA ALA A 84 -3.23 -19.34 -0.96
C ALA A 84 -3.60 -19.19 0.51
N ASP A 85 -3.57 -20.28 1.25
CA ASP A 85 -3.72 -20.21 2.71
C ASP A 85 -2.43 -19.68 3.34
N PHE A 86 -2.46 -18.43 3.83
CA PHE A 86 -1.32 -17.82 4.49
C PHE A 86 -1.06 -18.39 5.90
N ASN A 87 -2.00 -19.16 6.45
CA ASN A 87 -1.79 -19.88 7.69
C ASN A 87 -0.86 -21.10 7.54
N ASP A 88 -0.67 -21.58 6.30
CA ASP A 88 0.27 -22.64 5.94
C ASP A 88 1.34 -22.11 4.98
N LEU A 89 2.52 -21.84 5.52
CA LEU A 89 3.64 -21.31 4.72
C LEU A 89 4.15 -22.31 3.66
N SER A 90 3.95 -23.60 3.86
CA SER A 90 4.32 -24.62 2.87
C SER A 90 3.35 -24.59 1.68
N ALA A 91 2.04 -24.48 1.95
CA ALA A 91 1.03 -24.29 0.93
C ALA A 91 1.21 -22.97 0.18
N LEU A 92 1.50 -21.89 0.91
CA LEU A 92 1.85 -20.59 0.32
C LEU A 92 3.03 -20.72 -0.66
N LYS A 93 4.12 -21.35 -0.21
CA LYS A 93 5.31 -21.56 -1.05
C LYS A 93 4.99 -22.37 -2.30
N GLN A 94 4.24 -23.47 -2.16
CA GLN A 94 3.82 -24.29 -3.29
C GLN A 94 3.02 -23.48 -4.32
N VAL A 95 2.02 -22.69 -3.88
CA VAL A 95 1.23 -21.84 -4.77
C VAL A 95 2.12 -20.80 -5.48
N VAL A 96 3.05 -20.17 -4.75
CA VAL A 96 4.00 -19.22 -5.35
C VAL A 96 4.86 -19.89 -6.42
N ASP A 97 5.42 -21.06 -6.13
CA ASP A 97 6.27 -21.81 -7.07
C ASP A 97 5.48 -22.27 -8.32
N GLU A 98 4.23 -22.70 -8.16
CA GLU A 98 3.40 -23.21 -9.25
C GLU A 98 2.73 -22.10 -10.06
N GLN A 99 2.21 -21.08 -9.38
CA GLN A 99 1.38 -20.05 -10.00
C GLN A 99 2.16 -18.78 -10.40
N GLN A 100 3.38 -18.60 -9.87
CA GLN A 100 4.25 -17.46 -10.21
C GLN A 100 3.51 -16.10 -10.16
N PRO A 101 2.96 -15.67 -9.00
CA PRO A 101 2.27 -14.39 -8.90
C PRO A 101 3.22 -13.22 -9.16
N ASP A 102 2.70 -12.16 -9.79
CA ASP A 102 3.45 -10.95 -10.09
C ASP A 102 3.57 -10.01 -8.87
N ALA A 103 2.62 -10.09 -7.95
CA ALA A 103 2.66 -9.42 -6.64
C ALA A 103 1.70 -10.10 -5.66
N ALA A 104 1.81 -9.74 -4.37
CA ALA A 104 0.89 -10.17 -3.33
C ALA A 104 0.30 -8.99 -2.56
N LEU A 105 -0.98 -9.10 -2.18
CA LEU A 105 -1.64 -8.23 -1.21
C LEU A 105 -1.88 -9.02 0.07
N VAL A 106 -1.27 -8.57 1.16
CA VAL A 106 -1.40 -9.19 2.48
C VAL A 106 -2.16 -8.25 3.42
N GLN A 107 -3.33 -8.66 3.89
CA GLN A 107 -4.04 -7.90 4.90
C GLN A 107 -3.38 -8.13 6.26
N HIS A 108 -3.01 -7.07 6.97
CA HIS A 108 -2.30 -7.19 8.24
C HIS A 108 -3.21 -7.73 9.36
N THR A 109 -4.48 -7.36 9.32
CA THR A 109 -5.46 -7.85 10.30
C THR A 109 -6.15 -9.11 9.79
N ARG A 110 -6.62 -9.93 10.71
CA ARG A 110 -7.37 -11.15 10.39
C ARG A 110 -8.58 -10.84 9.51
N GLN A 111 -8.76 -11.63 8.47
CA GLN A 111 -9.92 -11.60 7.59
C GLN A 111 -11.00 -12.59 8.03
N GLN A 112 -10.58 -13.67 8.72
CA GLN A 112 -11.44 -14.72 9.25
C GLN A 112 -11.04 -15.06 10.71
N PRO A 113 -11.97 -15.56 11.53
CA PRO A 113 -11.69 -15.89 12.94
C PRO A 113 -10.56 -16.91 13.13
N GLN A 114 -10.38 -17.81 12.17
CA GLN A 114 -9.35 -18.85 12.20
C GLN A 114 -7.98 -18.37 11.74
N ASP A 115 -7.86 -17.19 11.18
CA ASP A 115 -6.59 -16.67 10.69
C ASP A 115 -5.62 -16.46 11.84
N ARG A 116 -4.40 -17.00 11.65
CA ARG A 116 -3.32 -16.98 12.64
C ARG A 116 -1.95 -16.76 12.02
N TYR A 117 -1.89 -16.47 10.72
CA TYR A 117 -0.61 -16.22 10.09
C TYR A 117 0.13 -15.05 10.72
N VAL A 118 1.44 -15.16 10.77
CA VAL A 118 2.34 -14.09 11.19
C VAL A 118 2.77 -13.32 9.96
N LEU A 119 2.45 -12.02 9.91
CA LEU A 119 2.72 -11.18 8.75
C LEU A 119 4.18 -11.26 8.29
N ALA A 120 5.13 -11.18 9.24
CA ALA A 120 6.56 -11.20 8.92
C ALA A 120 7.00 -12.51 8.24
N ASP A 121 6.41 -13.66 8.61
CA ASP A 121 6.74 -14.96 8.04
C ASP A 121 6.18 -15.09 6.61
N VAL A 122 4.95 -14.62 6.39
CA VAL A 122 4.34 -14.55 5.04
C VAL A 122 5.20 -13.66 4.13
N LEU A 123 5.56 -12.46 4.59
CA LEU A 123 6.38 -11.52 3.82
C LEU A 123 7.79 -12.06 3.55
N ALA A 124 8.39 -12.77 4.52
CA ALA A 124 9.68 -13.42 4.32
C ALA A 124 9.61 -14.51 3.24
N THR A 125 8.53 -15.31 3.23
CA THR A 125 8.29 -16.35 2.21
C THR A 125 8.13 -15.73 0.81
N LEU A 126 7.32 -14.69 0.67
CA LEU A 126 7.11 -13.96 -0.59
C LEU A 126 8.41 -13.33 -1.10
N ARG A 127 9.17 -12.68 -0.22
CA ARG A 127 10.45 -12.07 -0.57
C ARG A 127 11.49 -13.08 -1.02
N ALA A 128 11.57 -14.24 -0.34
CA ALA A 128 12.48 -15.31 -0.73
C ALA A 128 12.19 -15.84 -2.14
N ALA A 129 10.93 -15.74 -2.58
CA ALA A 129 10.50 -16.11 -3.93
C ALA A 129 10.56 -14.94 -4.94
N GLY A 130 11.00 -13.75 -4.52
CA GLY A 130 11.07 -12.56 -5.38
C GLY A 130 9.71 -11.93 -5.71
N VAL A 131 8.64 -12.27 -4.96
CA VAL A 131 7.29 -11.73 -5.15
C VAL A 131 7.14 -10.43 -4.36
N PRO A 132 6.97 -9.28 -5.03
CA PRO A 132 6.74 -8.02 -4.34
C PRO A 132 5.40 -8.04 -3.60
N ALA A 133 5.39 -7.47 -2.39
CA ALA A 133 4.21 -7.46 -1.54
C ALA A 133 3.82 -6.05 -1.11
N LEU A 134 2.50 -5.78 -1.14
CA LEU A 134 1.90 -4.66 -0.44
C LEU A 134 1.06 -5.17 0.73
N THR A 135 0.96 -4.36 1.78
CA THR A 135 0.10 -4.68 2.92
C THR A 135 -1.05 -3.69 3.07
N ASP A 136 -2.20 -4.20 3.46
CA ASP A 136 -3.32 -3.40 3.95
C ASP A 136 -3.22 -3.26 5.47
N ASP A 137 -2.72 -2.12 5.91
CA ASP A 137 -2.52 -1.77 7.32
C ASP A 137 -3.65 -0.91 7.91
N ASN A 138 -4.78 -0.74 7.20
CA ASN A 138 -5.86 0.16 7.59
C ASN A 138 -6.36 -0.03 9.03
N TYR A 139 -6.36 -1.25 9.54
CA TYR A 139 -6.77 -1.53 10.92
C TYR A 139 -5.59 -1.86 11.85
N ALA A 140 -4.37 -1.93 11.30
CA ALA A 140 -3.16 -2.25 12.05
C ALA A 140 -2.36 -1.00 12.42
N VAL A 141 -2.31 0.00 11.54
CA VAL A 141 -1.51 1.21 11.73
C VAL A 141 -1.78 1.84 13.10
N MET A 142 -0.71 2.22 13.83
CA MET A 142 -0.70 2.73 15.21
C MET A 142 -1.30 1.78 16.28
N LYS A 143 -1.62 0.53 15.93
CA LYS A 143 -2.14 -0.47 16.87
C LYS A 143 -1.23 -1.67 17.01
N VAL A 144 -0.26 -1.80 16.14
CA VAL A 144 0.79 -2.84 16.14
C VAL A 144 2.16 -2.19 16.29
N ALA A 145 3.13 -2.96 16.76
CA ALA A 145 4.49 -2.47 16.94
C ALA A 145 5.19 -2.14 15.61
N ARG A 146 4.86 -2.83 14.52
CA ARG A 146 5.44 -2.65 13.20
C ARG A 146 4.39 -2.90 12.14
N ILE A 147 4.26 -1.99 11.18
CA ILE A 147 3.39 -2.17 10.01
C ILE A 147 4.10 -2.98 8.91
N GLY A 148 3.43 -3.24 7.81
CA GLY A 148 3.91 -4.14 6.76
C GLY A 148 5.29 -3.81 6.22
N CYS A 149 5.60 -2.55 5.88
CA CYS A 149 6.92 -2.16 5.36
C CYS A 149 8.03 -2.40 6.39
N GLU A 150 7.76 -2.21 7.68
CA GLU A 150 8.70 -2.52 8.76
C GLU A 150 8.84 -4.03 9.00
N CYS A 151 7.90 -4.84 8.50
CA CYS A 151 7.94 -6.31 8.50
C CYS A 151 8.52 -6.89 7.21
N GLY A 152 8.79 -6.05 6.21
CA GLY A 152 9.45 -6.45 4.97
C GLY A 152 8.58 -6.47 3.72
N ALA A 153 7.38 -5.88 3.75
CA ALA A 153 6.63 -5.57 2.54
C ALA A 153 7.33 -4.45 1.76
N ASN A 154 7.14 -4.41 0.44
CA ASN A 154 7.63 -3.31 -0.38
C ASN A 154 6.91 -2.01 -0.05
N VAL A 155 5.61 -2.08 0.23
CA VAL A 155 4.84 -0.93 0.69
C VAL A 155 3.72 -1.33 1.65
N SER A 156 3.40 -0.41 2.57
CA SER A 156 2.23 -0.43 3.44
C SER A 156 1.21 0.60 2.98
N THR A 157 -0.07 0.28 3.10
CA THR A 157 -1.18 1.15 2.70
C THR A 157 -2.16 1.35 3.84
N PHE A 158 -2.56 2.59 4.10
CA PHE A 158 -3.55 2.92 5.12
C PHE A 158 -4.24 4.25 4.84
N SER A 159 -5.34 4.52 5.54
CA SER A 159 -6.02 5.80 5.49
C SER A 159 -5.61 6.70 6.66
N CYS A 160 -5.37 7.98 6.39
CA CYS A 160 -4.93 8.94 7.40
C CYS A 160 -5.96 9.16 8.50
N PHE A 161 -7.26 9.02 8.23
CA PHE A 161 -8.29 9.15 9.27
C PHE A 161 -8.17 8.08 10.38
N LYS A 162 -7.47 6.96 10.13
CA LYS A 162 -7.14 5.96 11.16
C LYS A 162 -6.10 6.47 12.16
N LEU A 163 -5.40 7.54 11.82
CA LEU A 163 -4.44 8.29 12.63
C LEU A 163 -5.02 9.62 13.15
N PHE A 164 -6.35 9.77 13.12
CA PHE A 164 -7.05 11.03 13.39
C PHE A 164 -6.75 12.17 12.40
N GLY A 165 -6.18 11.85 11.26
CA GLY A 165 -5.98 12.76 10.13
C GLY A 165 -7.24 12.89 9.26
N PRO A 166 -7.15 13.62 8.14
CA PRO A 166 -8.29 13.98 7.32
C PRO A 166 -8.94 12.78 6.64
N GLU A 167 -10.26 12.85 6.49
CA GLU A 167 -11.01 11.91 5.67
C GLU A 167 -10.60 12.05 4.18
N GLY A 168 -10.70 10.96 3.45
CA GLY A 168 -10.39 10.94 2.02
C GLY A 168 -8.91 10.90 1.66
N VAL A 169 -7.99 11.08 2.62
CA VAL A 169 -6.54 10.96 2.40
C VAL A 169 -6.06 9.57 2.77
N GLY A 170 -5.35 8.93 1.85
CA GLY A 170 -4.62 7.69 2.06
C GLY A 170 -3.11 7.91 2.05
N ALA A 171 -2.37 7.02 2.66
CA ALA A 171 -0.92 7.00 2.64
C ALA A 171 -0.39 5.66 2.12
N VAL A 172 0.67 5.73 1.34
CA VAL A 172 1.50 4.60 0.96
C VAL A 172 2.91 4.89 1.45
N VAL A 173 3.49 3.99 2.22
CA VAL A 173 4.85 4.13 2.78
C VAL A 173 5.67 2.88 2.45
N GLY A 174 6.94 3.02 2.09
CA GLY A 174 7.79 1.87 1.76
C GLY A 174 8.93 2.19 0.80
N ASP A 175 9.14 1.31 -0.18
CA ASP A 175 10.26 1.38 -1.11
C ASP A 175 10.18 2.61 -2.03
N ALA A 176 11.29 3.32 -2.16
CA ALA A 176 11.36 4.58 -2.91
C ALA A 176 11.01 4.43 -4.40
N ASP A 177 11.34 3.30 -5.02
CA ASP A 177 11.04 3.03 -6.43
C ASP A 177 9.53 2.82 -6.67
N VAL A 178 8.83 2.15 -5.77
CA VAL A 178 7.37 1.98 -5.81
C VAL A 178 6.68 3.33 -5.61
N ILE A 179 7.12 4.09 -4.59
CA ILE A 179 6.59 5.44 -4.32
C ILE A 179 6.84 6.38 -5.51
N SER A 180 7.99 6.31 -6.17
CA SER A 180 8.28 7.09 -7.37
C SER A 180 7.30 6.78 -8.51
N ARG A 181 6.97 5.51 -8.73
CA ARG A 181 5.96 5.09 -9.72
C ARG A 181 4.56 5.61 -9.38
N ILE A 182 4.19 5.58 -8.09
CA ILE A 182 2.93 6.17 -7.62
C ILE A 182 2.89 7.67 -7.94
N ARG A 183 3.93 8.40 -7.56
CA ARG A 183 4.00 9.87 -7.81
C ARG A 183 3.89 10.21 -9.29
N ALA A 184 4.50 9.43 -10.17
CA ALA A 184 4.41 9.65 -11.61
C ALA A 184 2.98 9.57 -12.16
N THR A 185 2.11 8.74 -11.56
CA THR A 185 0.71 8.61 -11.96
C THR A 185 -0.21 9.61 -11.27
N LEU A 186 0.10 10.03 -10.04
CA LEU A 186 -0.72 10.97 -9.27
C LEU A 186 -0.88 12.32 -9.96
N TYR A 187 0.21 12.85 -10.49
CA TYR A 187 0.23 14.16 -11.11
C TYR A 187 -0.69 14.25 -12.34
N SER A 188 -0.61 13.27 -13.22
CA SER A 188 -1.46 13.22 -14.42
C SER A 188 -2.89 12.76 -14.13
N GLY A 189 -3.10 12.01 -13.05
CA GLY A 189 -4.40 11.45 -12.67
C GLY A 189 -5.28 12.36 -11.79
N GLY A 190 -4.79 13.56 -11.40
CA GLY A 190 -5.52 14.45 -10.49
C GLY A 190 -5.72 13.91 -9.07
N SER A 191 -4.99 12.87 -8.69
CA SER A 191 -5.09 12.22 -7.37
C SER A 191 -4.06 12.74 -6.35
N GLN A 192 -3.33 13.79 -6.70
CA GLN A 192 -2.34 14.41 -5.83
C GLN A 192 -3.00 15.13 -4.66
N ILE A 193 -2.49 14.90 -3.45
CA ILE A 193 -2.90 15.63 -2.26
C ILE A 193 -2.28 17.04 -2.30
N GLN A 194 -3.11 18.05 -2.14
CA GLN A 194 -2.70 19.43 -2.13
C GLN A 194 -2.20 19.86 -0.74
N GLY A 195 -1.31 20.85 -0.71
CA GLY A 195 -0.59 21.24 0.49
C GLY A 195 -1.46 21.49 1.75
N ALA A 196 -2.65 22.07 1.60
CA ALA A 196 -3.56 22.29 2.72
C ALA A 196 -4.04 20.96 3.33
N GLN A 197 -4.44 20.01 2.50
CA GLN A 197 -4.85 18.67 2.98
C GLN A 197 -3.68 17.90 3.61
N ALA A 198 -2.45 18.10 3.11
CA ALA A 198 -1.27 17.47 3.69
C ALA A 198 -0.96 18.00 5.09
N LEU A 199 -1.24 19.28 5.36
CA LEU A 199 -1.04 19.87 6.69
C LEU A 199 -1.97 19.31 7.78
N GLU A 200 -3.08 18.69 7.38
CA GLU A 200 -4.03 18.06 8.29
C GLU A 200 -3.62 16.62 8.66
N VAL A 201 -2.66 16.05 7.95
CA VAL A 201 -2.07 14.71 8.23
C VAL A 201 -1.00 14.80 9.31
#